data_5eea3f1913e3ecd56eee5c4dc1927a1e
#
_entry.id   5eea3f1913e3ecd56eee5c4dc1927a1e
#
_cell.length_a   1.000
_cell.length_b   1.000
_cell.length_c   1.000
_cell.angle_alpha   90.00
_cell.angle_beta   90.00
_cell.angle_gamma   90.00
#
_symmetry.space_group_name_H-M   'P 1'
#
loop_
_entity.id
_entity.type
_entity.pdbx_description
1 polymer ?
#
loop_
_entity_poly.entity_id
_entity_poly.type
_entity_poly.pdbx_seq_one_letter_code
_entity_poly.pdbx_strand_id
1 'polypeptide(L)'
;MKKSNLAIVLVSGGMDSCVTAAIAREENDGIAFLHISYGQLTEKRERQAFHDIADFYNVEKRLDVSIEYLAKIGGSSLTDKSIEVSEANLESREIPTSYVPFRNANMLAIATSWAEVLQANSIYIGAVAEDSSGYPDCRPEFYAAFEKTIETGTKPDTFIKIKTPIIDLSKAEIVKKGIELNAPLQLSWSCYRSENSACGTCDSCALRLRGFKIAGEVDPVSYQT
;
A
#
# COMPACT_ATOMS: atom_id res chain seq x y z
N MET A 1 8.02 30.66 11.41
CA MET A 1 7.57 30.03 10.16
C MET A 1 6.80 28.77 10.52
N LYS A 2 5.55 28.58 10.03
CA LYS A 2 4.84 27.31 10.20
C LYS A 2 5.68 26.22 9.55
N LYS A 3 6.04 25.14 10.28
CA LYS A 3 6.66 23.96 9.68
C LYS A 3 5.67 23.45 8.63
N SER A 4 6.09 23.33 7.40
CA SER A 4 5.29 22.72 6.33
C SER A 4 4.91 21.30 6.75
N ASN A 5 3.63 20.96 6.65
CA ASN A 5 3.14 19.61 6.96
C ASN A 5 3.44 18.69 5.77
N LEU A 6 4.64 18.06 5.77
CA LEU A 6 5.08 17.11 4.74
C LEU A 6 4.81 15.68 5.19
N ALA A 7 4.16 14.89 4.33
CA ALA A 7 3.91 13.47 4.56
C ALA A 7 4.69 12.59 3.58
N ILE A 8 5.23 11.46 4.07
CA ILE A 8 5.64 10.35 3.22
C ILE A 8 4.42 9.45 2.99
N VAL A 9 4.18 9.06 1.76
CA VAL A 9 3.11 8.12 1.41
C VAL A 9 3.72 6.88 0.79
N LEU A 10 3.48 5.73 1.39
CA LEU A 10 3.83 4.43 0.83
C LEU A 10 2.85 4.10 -0.30
N VAL A 11 3.31 4.13 -1.54
CA VAL A 11 2.50 3.90 -2.74
C VAL A 11 2.97 2.63 -3.44
N SER A 12 2.28 1.53 -3.20
CA SER A 12 2.55 0.25 -3.86
C SER A 12 2.11 0.22 -5.33
N GLY A 13 1.26 1.16 -5.75
CA GLY A 13 0.55 1.13 -7.03
C GLY A 13 -0.83 0.47 -6.96
N GLY A 14 -1.18 -0.18 -5.85
CA GLY A 14 -2.50 -0.80 -5.62
C GLY A 14 -3.58 0.22 -5.26
N MET A 15 -4.85 -0.22 -5.33
CA MET A 15 -6.03 0.60 -5.05
C MET A 15 -5.98 1.27 -3.68
N ASP A 16 -5.66 0.52 -2.63
CA ASP A 16 -5.65 1.02 -1.25
C ASP A 16 -4.60 2.12 -1.07
N SER A 17 -3.40 1.94 -1.61
CA SER A 17 -2.35 2.94 -1.57
C SER A 17 -2.67 4.18 -2.42
N CYS A 18 -3.40 4.01 -3.53
CA CYS A 18 -3.89 5.10 -4.36
C CYS A 18 -4.89 5.98 -3.60
N VAL A 19 -5.86 5.36 -2.89
CA VAL A 19 -6.83 6.09 -2.06
C VAL A 19 -6.14 6.74 -0.85
N THR A 20 -5.19 6.05 -0.23
CA THR A 20 -4.36 6.62 0.84
C THR A 20 -3.58 7.84 0.38
N ALA A 21 -3.07 7.83 -0.85
CA ALA A 21 -2.39 8.98 -1.45
C ALA A 21 -3.34 10.17 -1.64
N ALA A 22 -4.58 9.93 -2.06
CA ALA A 22 -5.61 10.95 -2.17
C ALA A 22 -5.92 11.59 -0.81
N ILE A 23 -6.10 10.78 0.23
CA ILE A 23 -6.34 11.27 1.60
C ILE A 23 -5.14 12.08 2.10
N ALA A 24 -3.92 11.55 1.94
CA ALA A 24 -2.71 12.26 2.37
C ALA A 24 -2.56 13.62 1.67
N ARG A 25 -2.95 13.71 0.40
CA ARG A 25 -2.92 14.94 -0.38
C ARG A 25 -3.84 16.02 0.18
N GLU A 26 -5.03 15.63 0.65
CA GLU A 26 -6.00 16.55 1.27
C GLU A 26 -5.56 17.02 2.66
N GLU A 27 -4.87 16.15 3.42
CA GLU A 27 -4.55 16.42 4.83
C GLU A 27 -3.22 17.16 5.03
N ASN A 28 -2.37 17.31 3.99
CA ASN A 28 -1.01 17.83 4.14
C ASN A 28 -0.69 18.94 3.13
N ASP A 29 0.22 19.85 3.52
CA ASP A 29 0.71 20.91 2.64
C ASP A 29 1.60 20.38 1.52
N GLY A 30 2.25 19.23 1.75
CA GLY A 30 3.11 18.55 0.78
C GLY A 30 3.14 17.04 1.01
N ILE A 31 3.37 16.30 -0.08
CA ILE A 31 3.52 14.85 -0.04
C ILE A 31 4.77 14.42 -0.78
N ALA A 32 5.37 13.32 -0.33
CA ALA A 32 6.46 12.63 -0.99
C ALA A 32 6.10 11.15 -1.11
N PHE A 33 6.30 10.55 -2.28
CA PHE A 33 5.89 9.17 -2.55
C PHE A 33 7.06 8.20 -2.46
N LEU A 34 6.85 7.12 -1.74
CA LEU A 34 7.79 6.01 -1.59
C LEU A 34 7.21 4.73 -2.19
N HIS A 35 7.89 4.19 -3.20
CA HIS A 35 7.65 2.85 -3.72
C HIS A 35 8.74 1.90 -3.27
N ILE A 36 8.36 0.68 -2.90
CA ILE A 36 9.30 -0.34 -2.48
C ILE A 36 8.98 -1.65 -3.19
N SER A 37 9.87 -2.06 -4.08
CA SER A 37 9.85 -3.39 -4.68
C SER A 37 10.55 -4.38 -3.75
N TYR A 38 10.06 -5.62 -3.72
CA TYR A 38 10.60 -6.69 -2.87
C TYR A 38 10.74 -8.02 -3.61
N GLY A 39 10.76 -7.98 -4.95
CA GLY A 39 10.81 -9.14 -5.83
C GLY A 39 9.44 -9.79 -6.08
N GLN A 40 8.35 -9.03 -5.93
CA GLN A 40 6.99 -9.50 -6.21
C GLN A 40 6.78 -9.77 -7.70
N LEU A 41 5.89 -10.73 -8.00
CA LEU A 41 5.64 -11.25 -9.37
C LEU A 41 5.21 -10.16 -10.37
N THR A 42 4.51 -9.12 -9.92
CA THR A 42 3.98 -8.02 -10.74
C THR A 42 4.71 -6.69 -10.51
N GLU A 43 5.99 -6.77 -10.12
CA GLU A 43 6.82 -5.61 -9.77
C GLU A 43 6.82 -4.50 -10.83
N LYS A 44 6.99 -4.87 -12.10
CA LYS A 44 7.05 -3.88 -13.20
C LYS A 44 5.75 -3.11 -13.34
N ARG A 45 4.61 -3.80 -13.25
CA ARG A 45 3.30 -3.16 -13.40
C ARG A 45 2.93 -2.31 -12.18
N GLU A 46 3.29 -2.75 -10.97
CA GLU A 46 3.09 -1.99 -9.75
C GLU A 46 3.95 -0.72 -9.75
N ARG A 47 5.21 -0.82 -10.14
CA ARG A 47 6.12 0.33 -10.29
C ARG A 47 5.61 1.33 -11.33
N GLN A 48 5.08 0.85 -12.46
CA GLN A 48 4.45 1.73 -13.45
C GLN A 48 3.24 2.46 -12.86
N ALA A 49 2.35 1.75 -12.15
CA ALA A 49 1.21 2.36 -11.47
C ALA A 49 1.64 3.43 -10.43
N PHE A 50 2.72 3.17 -9.70
CA PHE A 50 3.31 4.16 -8.80
C PHE A 50 3.71 5.46 -9.54
N HIS A 51 4.41 5.33 -10.66
CA HIS A 51 4.82 6.50 -11.45
C HIS A 51 3.62 7.24 -12.03
N ASP A 52 2.64 6.51 -12.59
CA ASP A 52 1.43 7.10 -13.17
C ASP A 52 0.62 7.87 -12.11
N ILE A 53 0.48 7.32 -10.89
CA ILE A 53 -0.19 7.99 -9.77
C ILE A 53 0.61 9.21 -9.30
N ALA A 54 1.93 9.11 -9.25
CA ALA A 54 2.79 10.23 -8.86
C ALA A 54 2.75 11.37 -9.88
N ASP A 55 2.68 11.05 -11.18
CA ASP A 55 2.52 12.02 -12.26
C ASP A 55 1.15 12.71 -12.18
N PHE A 56 0.08 11.96 -11.95
CA PHE A 56 -1.26 12.51 -11.78
C PHE A 56 -1.33 13.58 -10.68
N TYR A 57 -0.66 13.33 -9.54
CA TYR A 57 -0.62 14.29 -8.43
C TYR A 57 0.51 15.33 -8.55
N ASN A 58 1.33 15.31 -9.61
CA ASN A 58 2.51 16.15 -9.80
C ASN A 58 3.48 16.07 -8.58
N VAL A 59 3.68 14.88 -8.02
CA VAL A 59 4.60 14.69 -6.91
C VAL A 59 6.04 14.65 -7.43
N GLU A 60 6.86 15.62 -7.02
CA GLU A 60 8.28 15.71 -7.42
C GLU A 60 9.18 14.83 -6.54
N LYS A 61 8.89 14.79 -5.22
CA LYS A 61 9.67 14.00 -4.27
C LYS A 61 9.26 12.54 -4.34
N ARG A 62 10.04 11.74 -5.07
CA ARG A 62 9.79 10.30 -5.24
C ARG A 62 11.02 9.52 -4.83
N LEU A 63 10.81 8.43 -4.10
CA LEU A 63 11.83 7.44 -3.79
C LEU A 63 11.32 6.08 -4.24
N ASP A 64 12.04 5.44 -5.15
CA ASP A 64 11.78 4.08 -5.65
C ASP A 64 12.98 3.21 -5.29
N VAL A 65 12.77 2.22 -4.44
CA VAL A 65 13.84 1.37 -3.90
C VAL A 65 13.47 -0.10 -3.96
N SER A 66 14.48 -0.96 -4.00
CA SER A 66 14.30 -2.42 -3.97
C SER A 66 14.86 -3.02 -2.69
N ILE A 67 14.10 -3.95 -2.11
CA ILE A 67 14.49 -4.79 -0.96
C ILE A 67 14.38 -6.28 -1.34
N GLU A 68 14.99 -6.67 -2.46
CA GLU A 68 14.94 -8.02 -3.04
C GLU A 68 15.38 -9.14 -2.08
N TYR A 69 16.05 -8.82 -0.99
CA TYR A 69 16.39 -9.80 0.03
C TYR A 69 15.17 -10.48 0.65
N LEU A 70 13.97 -9.85 0.64
CA LEU A 70 12.74 -10.48 1.09
C LEU A 70 12.34 -11.67 0.19
N ALA A 71 12.57 -11.56 -1.13
CA ALA A 71 12.40 -12.69 -2.03
C ALA A 71 13.40 -13.83 -1.76
N LYS A 72 14.63 -13.48 -1.37
CA LYS A 72 15.67 -14.49 -0.99
C LYS A 72 15.36 -15.17 0.35
N ILE A 73 14.70 -14.49 1.27
CA ILE A 73 14.19 -15.07 2.52
C ILE A 73 13.08 -16.10 2.20
N GLY A 74 12.24 -15.80 1.20
CA GLY A 74 11.18 -16.70 0.75
C GLY A 74 9.94 -16.73 1.65
N GLY A 75 9.17 -17.80 1.53
CA GLY A 75 7.99 -18.04 2.39
C GLY A 75 6.70 -17.34 1.93
N SER A 76 6.67 -16.76 0.72
CA SER A 76 5.47 -16.12 0.19
C SER A 76 5.26 -16.44 -1.30
N SER A 77 4.03 -16.71 -1.67
CA SER A 77 3.64 -16.91 -3.09
C SER A 77 3.80 -15.65 -3.94
N LEU A 78 3.98 -14.48 -3.34
CA LEU A 78 4.24 -13.25 -4.08
C LEU A 78 5.69 -13.11 -4.55
N THR A 79 6.62 -13.81 -3.93
CA THR A 79 8.07 -13.70 -4.19
C THR A 79 8.69 -15.01 -4.61
N ASP A 80 8.06 -16.14 -4.32
CA ASP A 80 8.55 -17.49 -4.63
C ASP A 80 7.63 -18.17 -5.65
N LYS A 81 8.13 -18.36 -6.88
CA LYS A 81 7.40 -19.00 -7.99
C LYS A 81 7.08 -20.48 -7.75
N SER A 82 7.73 -21.12 -6.78
CA SER A 82 7.43 -22.51 -6.40
C SER A 82 6.17 -22.60 -5.52
N ILE A 83 5.72 -21.51 -4.94
CA ILE A 83 4.48 -21.41 -4.14
C ILE A 83 3.40 -20.80 -5.03
N GLU A 84 2.36 -21.54 -5.31
CA GLU A 84 1.25 -21.06 -6.13
C GLU A 84 0.48 -19.94 -5.42
N VAL A 85 0.16 -18.86 -6.16
CA VAL A 85 -0.78 -17.85 -5.68
C VAL A 85 -2.17 -18.48 -5.72
N SER A 86 -2.74 -18.73 -4.54
CA SER A 86 -4.05 -19.38 -4.38
C SER A 86 -5.17 -18.57 -5.06
N GLU A 87 -6.24 -19.28 -5.44
CA GLU A 87 -7.51 -18.61 -5.73
C GLU A 87 -8.11 -18.03 -4.47
N ALA A 88 -8.91 -16.97 -4.65
CA ALA A 88 -9.50 -16.25 -3.54
C ALA A 88 -10.39 -17.11 -2.66
N ASN A 89 -10.11 -17.13 -1.36
CA ASN A 89 -10.98 -17.67 -0.32
C ASN A 89 -11.23 -16.61 0.74
N LEU A 90 -12.23 -15.76 0.47
CA LEU A 90 -12.55 -14.60 1.30
C LEU A 90 -13.20 -14.97 2.66
N GLU A 91 -13.48 -16.24 2.89
CA GLU A 91 -14.03 -16.75 4.17
C GLU A 91 -12.94 -17.36 5.07
N SER A 92 -11.73 -17.56 4.54
CA SER A 92 -10.61 -18.12 5.30
C SER A 92 -10.16 -17.14 6.39
N ARG A 93 -9.83 -17.70 7.57
CA ARG A 93 -9.20 -16.96 8.67
C ARG A 93 -7.71 -17.29 8.81
N GLU A 94 -7.18 -18.11 7.94
CA GLU A 94 -5.76 -18.46 7.94
C GLU A 94 -4.95 -17.34 7.29
N ILE A 95 -3.69 -17.19 7.70
CA ILE A 95 -2.76 -16.28 7.05
C ILE A 95 -2.49 -16.82 5.63
N PRO A 96 -2.80 -16.06 4.58
CA PRO A 96 -2.68 -16.57 3.20
C PRO A 96 -1.20 -16.71 2.79
N THR A 97 -0.95 -17.56 1.79
CA THR A 97 0.39 -17.76 1.22
C THR A 97 1.00 -16.50 0.63
N SER A 98 0.19 -15.49 0.33
CA SER A 98 0.61 -14.16 -0.14
C SER A 98 1.21 -13.26 0.95
N TYR A 99 1.17 -13.66 2.22
CA TYR A 99 1.85 -12.93 3.29
C TYR A 99 3.37 -12.98 3.10
N VAL A 100 4.00 -11.82 2.98
CA VAL A 100 5.47 -11.69 3.01
C VAL A 100 5.88 -11.36 4.44
N PRO A 101 6.63 -12.24 5.12
CA PRO A 101 6.94 -12.09 6.54
C PRO A 101 7.56 -10.74 6.87
N PHE A 102 6.89 -10.01 7.79
CA PHE A 102 7.36 -8.74 8.36
C PHE A 102 7.69 -7.65 7.30
N ARG A 103 7.02 -7.70 6.14
CA ARG A 103 7.24 -6.76 5.02
C ARG A 103 6.96 -5.32 5.39
N ASN A 104 5.82 -5.05 6.06
CA ASN A 104 5.44 -3.69 6.41
C ASN A 104 6.42 -3.04 7.39
N ALA A 105 7.05 -3.80 8.29
CA ALA A 105 8.10 -3.29 9.16
C ALA A 105 9.34 -2.82 8.37
N ASN A 106 9.76 -3.61 7.36
CA ASN A 106 10.86 -3.22 6.48
C ASN A 106 10.53 -1.94 5.70
N MET A 107 9.32 -1.85 5.16
CA MET A 107 8.86 -0.66 4.44
C MET A 107 8.79 0.57 5.34
N LEU A 108 8.27 0.44 6.56
CA LEU A 108 8.20 1.51 7.53
C LEU A 108 9.58 1.97 8.01
N ALA A 109 10.56 1.06 8.13
CA ALA A 109 11.94 1.42 8.48
C ALA A 109 12.57 2.34 7.41
N ILE A 110 12.38 2.02 6.13
CA ILE A 110 12.85 2.86 5.02
C ILE A 110 12.11 4.20 5.00
N ALA A 111 10.78 4.17 5.16
CA ALA A 111 9.95 5.37 5.21
C ALA A 111 10.37 6.29 6.36
N THR A 112 10.68 5.72 7.53
CA THR A 112 11.16 6.47 8.71
C THR A 112 12.49 7.15 8.43
N SER A 113 13.46 6.44 7.84
CA SER A 113 14.76 7.01 7.50
C SER A 113 14.61 8.17 6.51
N TRP A 114 13.76 8.02 5.51
CA TRP A 114 13.53 9.08 4.54
C TRP A 114 12.72 10.25 5.12
N ALA A 115 11.73 9.97 5.96
CA ALA A 115 10.97 11.00 6.67
C ALA A 115 11.86 11.87 7.57
N GLU A 116 12.82 11.26 8.26
CA GLU A 116 13.78 12.00 9.09
C GLU A 116 14.67 12.93 8.24
N VAL A 117 15.14 12.47 7.07
CA VAL A 117 15.93 13.27 6.13
C VAL A 117 15.12 14.45 5.57
N LEU A 118 13.87 14.21 5.17
CA LEU A 118 12.99 15.22 4.60
C LEU A 118 12.31 16.10 5.66
N GLN A 119 12.50 15.80 6.95
CA GLN A 119 11.79 16.43 8.06
C GLN A 119 10.26 16.32 7.91
N ALA A 120 9.79 15.21 7.35
CA ALA A 120 8.37 14.89 7.28
C ALA A 120 7.86 14.49 8.67
N ASN A 121 6.61 14.81 8.96
CA ASN A 121 5.99 14.57 10.26
C ASN A 121 4.97 13.43 10.27
N SER A 122 4.73 12.82 9.12
CA SER A 122 3.84 11.66 9.02
C SER A 122 4.25 10.71 7.90
N ILE A 123 3.92 9.42 8.11
CA ILE A 123 4.03 8.34 7.14
C ILE A 123 2.62 7.77 6.94
N TYR A 124 2.13 7.76 5.71
CA TYR A 124 0.85 7.16 5.35
C TYR A 124 1.06 5.79 4.72
N ILE A 125 0.30 4.80 5.18
CA ILE A 125 0.28 3.45 4.66
C ILE A 125 -1.15 2.95 4.47
N GLY A 126 -1.45 2.39 3.30
CA GLY A 126 -2.76 1.87 2.92
C GLY A 126 -3.00 0.45 3.43
N ALA A 127 -2.92 0.26 4.75
CA ALA A 127 -3.26 -1.00 5.38
C ALA A 127 -4.75 -1.10 5.68
N VAL A 128 -5.31 -2.31 5.54
CA VAL A 128 -6.71 -2.64 5.84
C VAL A 128 -6.71 -3.84 6.79
N ALA A 129 -7.38 -3.73 7.93
CA ALA A 129 -7.38 -4.77 8.97
C ALA A 129 -8.36 -5.91 8.63
N GLU A 130 -9.56 -5.58 8.16
CA GLU A 130 -10.66 -6.53 7.96
C GLU A 130 -10.45 -7.44 6.75
N ASP A 131 -9.93 -6.89 5.65
CA ASP A 131 -9.76 -7.62 4.38
C ASP A 131 -8.35 -8.21 4.19
N SER A 132 -7.40 -7.89 5.07
CA SER A 132 -6.01 -8.36 4.95
C SER A 132 -5.79 -9.77 5.50
N SER A 133 -6.86 -10.58 5.59
CA SER A 133 -6.81 -12.01 5.90
C SER A 133 -5.85 -12.35 7.06
N GLY A 134 -5.74 -11.46 8.05
CA GLY A 134 -4.97 -11.72 9.26
C GLY A 134 -3.47 -11.46 9.16
N TYR A 135 -2.99 -10.63 8.22
CA TYR A 135 -1.57 -10.22 8.20
C TYR A 135 -1.18 -9.56 9.53
N PRO A 136 -0.23 -10.13 10.28
CA PRO A 136 0.12 -9.62 11.62
C PRO A 136 0.59 -8.16 11.60
N ASP A 137 1.26 -7.75 10.52
CA ASP A 137 1.82 -6.42 10.31
C ASP A 137 0.86 -5.42 9.61
N CYS A 138 -0.44 -5.76 9.59
CA CYS A 138 -1.54 -4.86 9.18
C CYS A 138 -2.46 -4.48 10.34
N ARG A 139 -2.17 -4.90 11.57
CA ARG A 139 -3.01 -4.65 12.74
C ARG A 139 -2.73 -3.28 13.36
N PRO A 140 -3.73 -2.60 13.96
CA PRO A 140 -3.53 -1.32 14.64
C PRO A 140 -2.44 -1.36 15.72
N GLU A 141 -2.36 -2.47 16.48
CA GLU A 141 -1.37 -2.65 17.54
C GLU A 141 0.07 -2.67 17.00
N PHE A 142 0.26 -3.22 15.80
CA PHE A 142 1.56 -3.22 15.15
C PHE A 142 2.03 -1.78 14.84
N TYR A 143 1.16 -0.95 14.28
CA TYR A 143 1.50 0.44 13.97
C TYR A 143 1.77 1.27 15.22
N ALA A 144 0.98 1.08 16.29
CA ALA A 144 1.22 1.73 17.57
C ALA A 144 2.58 1.36 18.18
N ALA A 145 2.96 0.07 18.10
CA ALA A 145 4.27 -0.41 18.55
C ALA A 145 5.41 0.14 17.68
N PHE A 146 5.19 0.23 16.35
CA PHE A 146 6.19 0.77 15.43
C PHE A 146 6.39 2.28 15.62
N GLU A 147 5.34 3.06 15.91
CA GLU A 147 5.48 4.48 16.30
C GLU A 147 6.38 4.63 17.52
N LYS A 148 6.26 3.74 18.51
CA LYS A 148 7.14 3.76 19.68
C LYS A 148 8.59 3.46 19.32
N THR A 149 8.81 2.57 18.35
CA THR A 149 10.14 2.29 17.80
C THR A 149 10.73 3.53 17.11
N ILE A 150 9.93 4.25 16.32
CA ILE A 150 10.35 5.52 15.68
C ILE A 150 10.74 6.54 16.74
N GLU A 151 9.88 6.75 17.75
CA GLU A 151 10.13 7.73 18.82
C GLU A 151 11.45 7.47 19.57
N THR A 152 11.79 6.19 19.78
CA THR A 152 13.01 5.82 20.52
C THR A 152 14.25 5.68 19.62
N GLY A 153 14.06 5.46 18.32
CA GLY A 153 15.13 5.14 17.37
C GLY A 153 15.55 6.28 16.45
N THR A 154 14.90 7.44 16.53
CA THR A 154 15.23 8.63 15.72
C THR A 154 15.85 9.73 16.55
N LYS A 155 16.28 10.85 15.91
CA LYS A 155 16.85 12.00 16.61
C LYS A 155 15.81 12.62 17.57
N PRO A 156 16.24 13.23 18.69
CA PRO A 156 15.33 13.76 19.71
C PRO A 156 14.27 14.76 19.21
N ASP A 157 14.58 15.50 18.14
CA ASP A 157 13.67 16.49 17.54
C ASP A 157 12.83 15.93 16.38
N THR A 158 12.86 14.61 16.16
CA THR A 158 12.09 13.93 15.13
C THR A 158 10.70 13.56 15.66
N PHE A 159 9.66 14.04 14.98
CA PHE A 159 8.26 13.72 15.32
C PHE A 159 7.59 13.16 14.07
N ILE A 160 7.48 11.84 13.97
CA ILE A 160 6.86 11.15 12.85
C ILE A 160 5.68 10.32 13.38
N LYS A 161 4.50 10.51 12.78
CA LYS A 161 3.31 9.71 13.06
C LYS A 161 3.01 8.76 11.91
N ILE A 162 2.61 7.52 12.22
CA ILE A 162 2.08 6.59 11.23
C ILE A 162 0.58 6.85 11.09
N LYS A 163 0.14 7.03 9.86
CA LYS A 163 -1.26 7.23 9.49
C LYS A 163 -1.75 6.04 8.66
N THR A 164 -2.81 5.42 9.13
CA THR A 164 -3.47 4.28 8.49
C THR A 164 -4.94 4.64 8.19
N PRO A 165 -5.19 5.62 7.27
CA PRO A 165 -6.49 6.29 7.17
C PRO A 165 -7.63 5.38 6.69
N ILE A 166 -7.32 4.21 6.16
CA ILE A 166 -8.31 3.26 5.63
C ILE A 166 -8.32 1.93 6.40
N ILE A 167 -7.68 1.87 7.58
CA ILE A 167 -7.44 0.60 8.27
C ILE A 167 -8.74 -0.10 8.68
N ASP A 168 -9.76 0.66 9.05
CA ASP A 168 -11.06 0.17 9.49
C ASP A 168 -12.13 0.19 8.36
N LEU A 169 -11.74 0.56 7.13
CA LEU A 169 -12.66 0.65 6.01
C LEU A 169 -12.79 -0.68 5.26
N SER A 170 -14.00 -1.06 4.90
CA SER A 170 -14.27 -2.11 3.92
C SER A 170 -13.81 -1.69 2.52
N LYS A 171 -13.59 -2.65 1.62
CA LYS A 171 -13.22 -2.35 0.21
C LYS A 171 -14.24 -1.44 -0.49
N ALA A 172 -15.52 -1.58 -0.18
CA ALA A 172 -16.55 -0.72 -0.75
C ALA A 172 -16.44 0.73 -0.26
N GLU A 173 -16.12 0.94 1.01
CA GLU A 173 -15.89 2.27 1.57
C GLU A 173 -14.61 2.89 1.01
N ILE A 174 -13.56 2.09 0.81
CA ILE A 174 -12.32 2.54 0.14
C ILE A 174 -12.60 3.01 -1.29
N VAL A 175 -13.39 2.26 -2.07
CA VAL A 175 -13.80 2.66 -3.43
C VAL A 175 -14.58 3.98 -3.38
N LYS A 176 -15.60 4.09 -2.52
CA LYS A 176 -16.39 5.32 -2.38
C LYS A 176 -15.51 6.51 -1.98
N LYS A 177 -14.61 6.31 -1.04
CA LYS A 177 -13.66 7.35 -0.61
C LYS A 177 -12.71 7.77 -1.73
N GLY A 178 -12.25 6.82 -2.52
CA GLY A 178 -11.43 7.09 -3.71
C GLY A 178 -12.18 7.94 -4.74
N ILE A 179 -13.44 7.63 -5.01
CA ILE A 179 -14.29 8.39 -5.93
C ILE A 179 -14.56 9.81 -5.39
N GLU A 180 -14.92 9.93 -4.10
CA GLU A 180 -15.13 11.22 -3.41
C GLU A 180 -13.92 12.15 -3.58
N LEU A 181 -12.71 11.60 -3.43
CA LEU A 181 -11.46 12.35 -3.51
C LEU A 181 -10.88 12.43 -4.93
N ASN A 182 -11.59 11.95 -5.95
CA ASN A 182 -11.11 11.87 -7.33
C ASN A 182 -9.75 11.15 -7.43
N ALA A 183 -9.55 10.10 -6.64
CA ALA A 183 -8.35 9.26 -6.73
C ALA A 183 -8.27 8.58 -8.11
N PRO A 184 -7.09 8.51 -8.74
CA PRO A 184 -6.93 7.94 -10.08
C PRO A 184 -6.98 6.40 -10.05
N LEU A 185 -8.14 5.82 -9.68
CA LEU A 185 -8.33 4.39 -9.52
C LEU A 185 -8.02 3.58 -10.79
N GLN A 186 -8.20 4.19 -11.97
CA GLN A 186 -7.85 3.62 -13.28
C GLN A 186 -6.34 3.42 -13.48
N LEU A 187 -5.50 4.14 -12.73
CA LEU A 187 -4.04 4.00 -12.80
C LEU A 187 -3.52 2.92 -11.84
N SER A 188 -4.34 2.50 -10.86
CA SER A 188 -3.94 1.54 -9.84
C SER A 188 -3.94 0.10 -10.36
N TRP A 189 -3.09 -0.75 -9.78
CA TRP A 189 -2.96 -2.16 -10.15
C TRP A 189 -2.94 -3.07 -8.92
N SER A 190 -3.84 -4.03 -8.87
CA SER A 190 -4.00 -4.92 -7.70
C SER A 190 -3.71 -6.39 -8.00
N CYS A 191 -3.67 -6.83 -9.26
CA CYS A 191 -3.49 -8.23 -9.60
C CYS A 191 -2.12 -8.76 -9.18
N TYR A 192 -2.09 -9.92 -8.53
CA TYR A 192 -0.85 -10.61 -8.11
C TYR A 192 -0.23 -11.50 -9.18
N ARG A 193 -0.99 -11.85 -10.25
CA ARG A 193 -0.60 -12.87 -11.25
C ARG A 193 -0.23 -12.31 -12.62
N SER A 194 -0.74 -11.16 -12.99
CA SER A 194 -0.62 -10.64 -14.36
C SER A 194 -0.26 -9.15 -14.35
N GLU A 195 0.48 -8.73 -15.37
CA GLU A 195 0.91 -7.33 -15.57
C GLU A 195 0.11 -6.60 -16.66
N ASN A 196 -0.61 -7.32 -17.54
CA ASN A 196 -1.32 -6.73 -18.68
C ASN A 196 -2.83 -6.58 -18.45
N SER A 197 -3.53 -7.70 -18.19
CA SER A 197 -4.94 -7.72 -17.83
C SER A 197 -5.07 -8.44 -16.50
N ALA A 198 -5.83 -7.89 -15.55
CA ALA A 198 -5.98 -8.47 -14.23
C ALA A 198 -6.66 -9.84 -14.31
N CYS A 199 -6.21 -10.83 -13.54
CA CYS A 199 -6.71 -12.19 -13.65
C CYS A 199 -8.17 -12.38 -13.17
N GLY A 200 -8.67 -11.50 -12.32
CA GLY A 200 -10.03 -11.56 -11.76
C GLY A 200 -10.21 -12.58 -10.63
N THR A 201 -9.27 -13.51 -10.42
CA THR A 201 -9.46 -14.68 -9.54
C THR A 201 -8.55 -14.75 -8.32
N CYS A 202 -7.41 -14.01 -8.27
CA CYS A 202 -6.59 -13.94 -7.06
C CYS A 202 -7.29 -13.09 -5.98
N ASP A 203 -6.89 -13.28 -4.70
CA ASP A 203 -7.49 -12.58 -3.55
C ASP A 203 -7.64 -11.09 -3.78
N SER A 204 -6.58 -10.42 -4.24
CA SER A 204 -6.60 -8.96 -4.45
C SER A 204 -7.58 -8.53 -5.56
N CYS A 205 -7.70 -9.30 -6.64
CA CYS A 205 -8.69 -9.05 -7.69
C CYS A 205 -10.12 -9.27 -7.18
N ALA A 206 -10.36 -10.37 -6.46
CA ALA A 206 -11.66 -10.71 -5.93
C ALA A 206 -12.16 -9.67 -4.91
N LEU A 207 -11.27 -9.23 -4.00
CA LEU A 207 -11.56 -8.17 -3.03
C LEU A 207 -11.86 -6.85 -3.73
N ARG A 208 -11.08 -6.47 -4.73
CA ARG A 208 -11.28 -5.25 -5.51
C ARG A 208 -12.63 -5.26 -6.24
N LEU A 209 -12.92 -6.33 -7.00
CA LEU A 209 -14.19 -6.50 -7.72
C LEU A 209 -15.39 -6.47 -6.78
N ARG A 210 -15.29 -7.16 -5.62
CA ARG A 210 -16.32 -7.12 -4.57
C ARG A 210 -16.54 -5.70 -4.06
N GLY A 211 -15.46 -4.96 -3.82
CA GLY A 211 -15.51 -3.57 -3.37
C GLY A 211 -16.25 -2.66 -4.34
N PHE A 212 -15.91 -2.69 -5.62
CA PHE A 212 -16.59 -1.93 -6.67
C PHE A 212 -18.05 -2.32 -6.80
N LYS A 213 -18.36 -3.63 -6.84
CA LYS A 213 -19.73 -4.14 -6.92
C LYS A 213 -20.62 -3.66 -5.77
N ILE A 214 -20.12 -3.74 -4.52
CA ILE A 214 -20.88 -3.29 -3.33
C ILE A 214 -20.98 -1.76 -3.29
N ALA A 215 -19.99 -1.04 -3.79
CA ALA A 215 -20.04 0.41 -3.93
C ALA A 215 -21.08 0.88 -4.97
N GLY A 216 -21.53 -0.01 -5.86
CA GLY A 216 -22.43 0.30 -6.99
C GLY A 216 -21.69 0.91 -8.19
N GLU A 217 -20.39 0.68 -8.30
CA GLU A 217 -19.50 1.30 -9.28
C GLU A 217 -18.87 0.27 -10.19
N VAL A 218 -18.40 0.71 -11.36
CA VAL A 218 -17.68 -0.14 -12.32
C VAL A 218 -16.18 0.02 -12.11
N ASP A 219 -15.47 -1.11 -11.95
CA ASP A 219 -14.01 -1.06 -11.85
C ASP A 219 -13.40 -0.62 -13.18
N PRO A 220 -12.59 0.45 -13.21
CA PRO A 220 -11.97 0.95 -14.44
C PRO A 220 -10.81 0.08 -14.97
N VAL A 221 -10.39 -0.96 -14.25
CA VAL A 221 -9.30 -1.84 -14.65
C VAL A 221 -9.82 -2.96 -15.55
N SER A 222 -9.03 -3.31 -16.58
CA SER A 222 -9.35 -4.40 -17.49
C SER A 222 -9.04 -5.77 -16.88
N TYR A 223 -9.95 -6.71 -17.01
CA TYR A 223 -9.83 -8.10 -16.56
C TYR A 223 -9.71 -9.07 -17.73
N GLN A 224 -9.08 -10.22 -17.48
CA GLN A 224 -9.06 -11.34 -18.42
C GLN A 224 -10.49 -11.88 -18.60
N THR A 225 -10.89 -12.16 -19.83
CA THR A 225 -12.18 -12.77 -20.19
C THR A 225 -12.10 -14.30 -20.13
#